data_7db80f0ea44170c0e6d7ae8eaba98060
#
_entry.id   7db80f0ea44170c0e6d7ae8eaba98060
#
_cell.length_a   1.000
_cell.length_b   1.000
_cell.length_c   1.000
_cell.angle_alpha   90.00
_cell.angle_beta   90.00
_cell.angle_gamma   90.00
#
_symmetry.space_group_name_H-M   'P 1'
#
loop_
_entity.id
_entity.type
_entity.pdbx_description
1 polymer ?
#
loop_
_entity_poly.entity_id
_entity_poly.type
_entity_poly.pdbx_seq_one_letter_code
_entity_poly.pdbx_strand_id
1 'polypeptide(L)'
;PIKAKENIAIINMDDITTVTTITGEKIYDIQTIESGAKEVLDAINAKENSYSKAYEICKNTTIYTMEIRNDYEEENQYLGTIIPTLYTISNKAKEIINSQPFKINKVYLTGTLSVVNNIELYFEEIINGTRCEILKPFFIEESPKNNIKDYIEVNSAIALAIQGLGYGLGDMNFCKKAFSQKLPEI
;
A
#
# COMPACT_ATOMS: atom_id res chain seq x y z
N PRO A 1 -4.21 -13.46 10.89
CA PRO A 1 -5.68 -13.37 10.91
C PRO A 1 -6.10 -12.12 11.67
N ILE A 2 -6.97 -11.31 11.04
CA ILE A 2 -7.61 -10.17 11.70
C ILE A 2 -8.44 -10.77 12.84
N LYS A 3 -8.20 -10.31 14.07
CA LYS A 3 -9.02 -10.73 15.18
C LYS A 3 -10.45 -10.25 14.96
N ALA A 4 -11.45 -11.09 15.18
CA ALA A 4 -12.87 -10.86 14.88
C ALA A 4 -13.50 -9.59 15.49
N LYS A 5 -12.72 -8.72 16.15
CA LYS A 5 -13.15 -7.46 16.76
C LYS A 5 -12.24 -6.27 16.44
N GLU A 6 -11.28 -6.41 15.53
CA GLU A 6 -10.40 -5.30 15.17
C GLU A 6 -11.00 -4.51 14.00
N ASN A 7 -11.01 -3.19 14.14
CA ASN A 7 -11.29 -2.28 13.04
C ASN A 7 -9.95 -1.86 12.45
N ILE A 8 -9.78 -2.08 11.17
CA ILE A 8 -8.54 -1.77 10.48
C ILE A 8 -8.79 -0.88 9.27
N ALA A 9 -7.76 -0.17 8.83
CA ALA A 9 -7.73 0.47 7.53
C ALA A 9 -6.58 -0.11 6.71
N ILE A 10 -6.79 -0.24 5.40
CA ILE A 10 -5.75 -0.59 4.44
C ILE A 10 -5.60 0.60 3.50
N ILE A 11 -4.39 1.15 3.42
CA ILE A 11 -4.04 2.23 2.50
C ILE A 11 -3.19 1.61 1.40
N ASN A 12 -3.76 1.49 0.21
CA ASN A 12 -3.08 0.98 -0.98
C ASN A 12 -2.63 2.14 -1.86
N MET A 13 -1.32 2.38 -1.94
CA MET A 13 -0.70 3.51 -2.60
C MET A 13 -0.08 3.09 -3.95
N ASP A 14 -0.94 2.73 -4.90
CA ASP A 14 -0.57 2.48 -6.29
C ASP A 14 -0.71 3.77 -7.14
N ASP A 15 -1.05 3.69 -8.42
CA ASP A 15 -1.19 4.85 -9.31
C ASP A 15 -2.03 5.96 -8.69
N ILE A 16 -3.14 5.58 -8.09
CA ILE A 16 -3.97 6.35 -7.16
C ILE A 16 -4.03 5.60 -5.83
N THR A 17 -4.40 6.29 -4.76
CA THR A 17 -4.49 5.66 -3.45
C THR A 17 -5.92 5.28 -3.12
N THR A 18 -6.13 4.09 -2.57
CA THR A 18 -7.40 3.67 -1.99
C THR A 18 -7.27 3.43 -0.49
N VAL A 19 -8.27 3.87 0.26
CA VAL A 19 -8.38 3.62 1.70
C VAL A 19 -9.59 2.71 1.92
N THR A 20 -9.33 1.49 2.35
CA THR A 20 -10.36 0.50 2.66
C THR A 20 -10.47 0.35 4.16
N THR A 21 -11.65 0.58 4.73
CA THR A 21 -11.91 0.35 6.14
C THR A 21 -12.67 -0.95 6.34
N ILE A 22 -12.25 -1.72 7.34
CA ILE A 22 -12.77 -3.05 7.65
C ILE A 22 -13.15 -3.08 9.13
N THR A 23 -14.36 -3.52 9.42
CA THR A 23 -14.82 -3.76 10.79
C THR A 23 -15.23 -5.22 10.96
N GLY A 24 -14.61 -5.90 11.92
CA GLY A 24 -14.71 -7.34 12.00
C GLY A 24 -14.14 -8.01 10.74
N GLU A 25 -14.95 -8.76 10.00
CA GLU A 25 -14.53 -9.46 8.78
C GLU A 25 -15.15 -8.86 7.52
N LYS A 26 -15.73 -7.64 7.61
CA LYS A 26 -16.45 -7.02 6.50
C LYS A 26 -15.84 -5.69 6.10
N ILE A 27 -15.71 -5.49 4.80
CA ILE A 27 -15.42 -4.17 4.24
C ILE A 27 -16.58 -3.25 4.62
N TYR A 28 -16.26 -2.14 5.27
CA TYR A 28 -17.23 -1.12 5.65
C TYR A 28 -17.31 -0.01 4.61
N ASP A 29 -16.15 0.49 4.16
CA ASP A 29 -16.06 1.60 3.22
C ASP A 29 -14.79 1.50 2.37
N ILE A 30 -14.85 2.04 1.16
CA ILE A 30 -13.70 2.19 0.26
C ILE A 30 -13.74 3.60 -0.31
N GLN A 31 -12.70 4.38 -0.07
CA GLN A 31 -12.55 5.72 -0.60
C GLN A 31 -11.27 5.85 -1.42
N THR A 32 -11.32 6.70 -2.43
CA THR A 32 -10.20 6.97 -3.34
C THR A 32 -9.61 8.35 -3.07
N ILE A 33 -8.30 8.42 -3.09
CA ILE A 33 -7.51 9.66 -3.05
C ILE A 33 -6.83 9.78 -4.41
N GLU A 34 -7.13 10.86 -5.15
CA GLU A 34 -6.60 11.15 -6.49
C GLU A 34 -5.10 11.57 -6.46
N SER A 35 -4.33 10.86 -5.66
CA SER A 35 -2.88 11.04 -5.49
C SER A 35 -2.26 9.68 -5.20
N GLY A 36 -1.10 9.39 -5.75
CA GLY A 36 -0.48 8.08 -5.61
C GLY A 36 0.91 7.97 -6.23
N ALA A 37 1.35 6.75 -6.43
CA ALA A 37 2.66 6.42 -6.96
C ALA A 37 2.92 7.02 -8.35
N LYS A 38 1.87 7.15 -9.16
CA LYS A 38 2.01 7.68 -10.51
C LYS A 38 2.63 9.08 -10.52
N GLU A 39 2.19 9.98 -9.65
CA GLU A 39 2.71 11.35 -9.56
C GLU A 39 4.21 11.36 -9.26
N VAL A 40 4.63 10.54 -8.30
CA VAL A 40 6.03 10.44 -7.86
C VAL A 40 6.89 9.81 -8.96
N LEU A 41 6.45 8.68 -9.51
CA LEU A 41 7.19 7.96 -10.55
C LEU A 41 7.31 8.78 -11.82
N ASP A 42 6.27 9.48 -12.26
CA ASP A 42 6.31 10.37 -13.43
C ASP A 42 7.29 11.52 -13.22
N ALA A 43 7.28 12.14 -12.04
CA ALA A 43 8.17 13.26 -11.72
C ALA A 43 9.66 12.84 -11.66
N ILE A 44 9.95 11.65 -11.13
CA ILE A 44 11.31 11.10 -11.13
C ILE A 44 11.71 10.63 -12.52
N ASN A 45 10.80 9.93 -13.24
CA ASN A 45 11.05 9.48 -14.62
C ASN A 45 11.35 10.64 -15.57
N ALA A 46 10.75 11.80 -15.37
CA ALA A 46 11.04 13.00 -16.18
C ALA A 46 12.52 13.43 -16.07
N LYS A 47 13.21 13.10 -15.00
CA LYS A 47 14.65 13.35 -14.79
C LYS A 47 15.53 12.19 -15.20
N GLU A 48 15.10 10.98 -14.87
CA GLU A 48 15.90 9.75 -14.99
C GLU A 48 15.68 8.98 -16.31
N ASN A 49 14.62 9.31 -17.07
CA ASN A 49 14.20 8.64 -18.29
C ASN A 49 14.01 7.11 -18.13
N SER A 50 13.60 6.67 -16.93
CA SER A 50 13.37 5.26 -16.61
C SER A 50 12.46 5.08 -15.43
N TYR A 51 11.29 4.45 -15.62
CA TYR A 51 10.38 4.09 -14.54
C TYR A 51 10.97 3.04 -13.59
N SER A 52 11.74 2.09 -14.12
CA SER A 52 12.44 1.12 -13.26
C SER A 52 13.42 1.81 -12.31
N LYS A 53 14.17 2.80 -12.82
CA LYS A 53 15.07 3.60 -11.99
C LYS A 53 14.29 4.48 -11.00
N ALA A 54 13.16 5.05 -11.42
CA ALA A 54 12.30 5.82 -10.51
C ALA A 54 11.78 4.97 -9.35
N TYR A 55 11.37 3.75 -9.61
CA TYR A 55 10.95 2.80 -8.59
C TYR A 55 12.10 2.43 -7.62
N GLU A 56 13.29 2.10 -8.15
CA GLU A 56 14.46 1.80 -7.33
C GLU A 56 14.88 2.99 -6.45
N ILE A 57 14.74 4.23 -6.96
CA ILE A 57 14.94 5.44 -6.15
C ILE A 57 13.95 5.48 -4.99
N CYS A 58 12.64 5.25 -5.22
CA CYS A 58 11.66 5.18 -4.15
C CYS A 58 12.01 4.08 -3.14
N LYS A 59 12.41 2.90 -3.62
CA LYS A 59 12.78 1.73 -2.80
C LYS A 59 13.99 1.98 -1.90
N ASN A 60 14.92 2.82 -2.34
CA ASN A 60 16.13 3.16 -1.60
C ASN A 60 16.01 4.46 -0.80
N THR A 61 14.99 5.27 -1.03
CA THR A 61 14.77 6.51 -0.30
C THR A 61 14.28 6.22 1.11
N THR A 62 14.87 6.90 2.10
CA THR A 62 14.47 6.85 3.51
C THR A 62 13.83 8.17 3.91
N ILE A 63 12.61 8.11 4.41
CA ILE A 63 11.91 9.26 4.99
C ILE A 63 11.84 9.10 6.50
N TYR A 64 11.54 10.20 7.21
CA TYR A 64 11.35 10.15 8.65
C TYR A 64 12.53 9.49 9.38
N THR A 65 13.70 10.10 9.27
CA THR A 65 14.89 9.66 9.99
C THR A 65 15.15 10.55 11.20
N MET A 66 15.47 9.94 12.34
CA MET A 66 15.88 10.67 13.55
C MET A 66 17.38 11.05 13.51
N GLU A 67 18.14 10.50 12.58
CA GLU A 67 19.55 10.79 12.41
C GLU A 67 19.76 11.85 11.32
N ILE A 68 20.33 12.99 11.71
CA ILE A 68 20.85 13.98 10.75
C ILE A 68 22.19 13.44 10.26
N ARG A 69 22.18 12.75 9.14
CA ARG A 69 23.39 12.32 8.46
C ARG A 69 23.74 13.32 7.37
N ASN A 70 24.93 13.87 7.42
CA ASN A 70 25.43 14.85 6.43
C ASN A 70 25.79 14.21 5.08
N ASP A 71 25.78 12.87 4.97
CA ASP A 71 26.28 12.10 3.83
C ASP A 71 25.19 11.77 2.78
N TYR A 72 23.97 12.33 2.90
CA TYR A 72 22.80 11.97 2.10
C TYR A 72 22.49 12.90 0.92
N GLU A 73 23.43 13.63 0.38
CA GLU A 73 23.14 14.58 -0.70
C GLU A 73 22.54 13.89 -1.95
N GLU A 74 23.00 12.71 -2.33
CA GLU A 74 22.46 11.98 -3.49
C GLU A 74 21.15 11.27 -3.17
N GLU A 75 21.01 10.66 -1.99
CA GLU A 75 19.80 9.92 -1.59
C GLU A 75 18.62 10.85 -1.30
N ASN A 76 18.89 12.08 -0.85
CA ASN A 76 17.85 13.04 -0.48
C ASN A 76 17.35 13.92 -1.63
N GLN A 77 17.99 13.89 -2.80
CA GLN A 77 17.59 14.76 -3.91
C GLN A 77 16.14 14.57 -4.38
N TYR A 78 15.55 13.40 -4.12
CA TYR A 78 14.17 13.07 -4.51
C TYR A 78 13.15 13.22 -3.36
N LEU A 79 13.59 13.50 -2.13
CA LEU A 79 12.67 13.75 -1.01
C LEU A 79 11.69 14.87 -1.31
N GLY A 80 12.15 15.95 -1.93
CA GLY A 80 11.30 17.06 -2.37
C GLY A 80 10.24 16.67 -3.40
N THR A 81 10.41 15.53 -4.08
CA THR A 81 9.43 14.97 -5.02
C THR A 81 8.48 13.99 -4.33
N ILE A 82 8.97 13.19 -3.40
CA ILE A 82 8.22 12.10 -2.76
C ILE A 82 7.34 12.64 -1.61
N ILE A 83 7.89 13.46 -0.74
CA ILE A 83 7.23 13.94 0.49
C ILE A 83 5.90 14.66 0.23
N PRO A 84 5.78 15.59 -0.75
CA PRO A 84 4.51 16.30 -0.96
C PRO A 84 3.33 15.36 -1.29
N THR A 85 3.58 14.32 -2.10
CA THR A 85 2.58 13.32 -2.44
C THR A 85 2.21 12.48 -1.22
N LEU A 86 3.20 12.00 -0.45
CA LEU A 86 2.95 11.26 0.79
C LEU A 86 2.22 12.09 1.84
N TYR A 87 2.53 13.38 1.96
CA TYR A 87 1.83 14.30 2.85
C TYR A 87 0.36 14.45 2.45
N THR A 88 0.08 14.60 1.15
CA THR A 88 -1.30 14.67 0.64
C THR A 88 -2.07 13.40 0.95
N ILE A 89 -1.48 12.23 0.67
CA ILE A 89 -2.10 10.94 0.91
C ILE A 89 -2.36 10.73 2.41
N SER A 90 -1.36 10.96 3.26
CA SER A 90 -1.46 10.69 4.70
C SER A 90 -2.49 11.59 5.40
N ASN A 91 -2.59 12.87 5.03
CA ASN A 91 -3.60 13.75 5.59
C ASN A 91 -5.02 13.38 5.15
N LYS A 92 -5.23 13.10 3.86
CA LYS A 92 -6.53 12.64 3.37
C LYS A 92 -6.92 11.28 3.97
N ALA A 93 -5.98 10.36 4.09
CA ALA A 93 -6.22 9.09 4.77
C ALA A 93 -6.61 9.28 6.24
N LYS A 94 -5.95 10.21 6.96
CA LYS A 94 -6.32 10.60 8.32
C LYS A 94 -7.75 11.14 8.40
N GLU A 95 -8.16 12.00 7.47
CA GLU A 95 -9.53 12.52 7.41
C GLU A 95 -10.54 11.39 7.22
N ILE A 96 -10.29 10.48 6.28
CA ILE A 96 -11.12 9.31 6.00
C ILE A 96 -11.21 8.42 7.25
N ILE A 97 -10.09 8.12 7.91
CA ILE A 97 -10.03 7.28 9.11
C ILE A 97 -10.81 7.93 10.26
N ASN A 98 -10.64 9.23 10.46
CA ASN A 98 -11.31 9.97 11.53
C ASN A 98 -12.82 10.17 11.29
N SER A 99 -13.28 10.09 10.04
CA SER A 99 -14.70 10.17 9.69
C SER A 99 -15.48 8.88 9.96
N GLN A 100 -14.79 7.79 10.26
CA GLN A 100 -15.44 6.51 10.52
C GLN A 100 -16.21 6.55 11.86
N PRO A 101 -17.38 5.87 11.94
CA PRO A 101 -18.18 5.82 13.18
C PRO A 101 -17.59 4.93 14.27
N PHE A 102 -16.42 4.34 14.02
CA PHE A 102 -15.68 3.48 14.94
C PHE A 102 -14.19 3.82 14.90
N LYS A 103 -13.51 3.53 15.99
CA LYS A 103 -12.06 3.74 16.07
C LYS A 103 -11.32 2.70 15.25
N ILE A 104 -10.43 3.13 14.35
CA ILE A 104 -9.47 2.26 13.68
C ILE A 104 -8.36 1.91 14.66
N ASN A 105 -8.09 0.62 14.84
CA ASN A 105 -7.10 0.11 15.77
C ASN A 105 -5.71 0.00 15.13
N LYS A 106 -5.68 -0.25 13.82
CA LYS A 106 -4.45 -0.49 13.07
C LYS A 106 -4.62 -0.10 11.61
N VAL A 107 -3.53 0.38 11.01
CA VAL A 107 -3.46 0.72 9.59
C VAL A 107 -2.43 -0.20 8.93
N TYR A 108 -2.80 -0.75 7.78
CA TYR A 108 -1.89 -1.47 6.92
C TYR A 108 -1.58 -0.65 5.67
N LEU A 109 -0.30 -0.58 5.32
CA LEU A 109 0.18 0.10 4.12
C LEU A 109 0.58 -0.92 3.07
N THR A 110 0.19 -0.67 1.83
CA THR A 110 0.54 -1.50 0.67
C THR A 110 0.57 -0.65 -0.60
N GLY A 111 0.90 -1.26 -1.72
CA GLY A 111 1.05 -0.57 -3.00
C GLY A 111 2.45 0.01 -3.21
N THR A 112 2.66 0.53 -4.38
CA THR A 112 3.98 0.90 -4.93
C THR A 112 4.78 1.87 -4.04
N LEU A 113 4.13 2.90 -3.46
CA LEU A 113 4.84 3.85 -2.59
C LEU A 113 5.19 3.28 -1.21
N SER A 114 4.63 2.15 -0.82
CA SER A 114 4.98 1.50 0.46
C SER A 114 6.41 0.95 0.50
N VAL A 115 7.12 0.96 -0.63
CA VAL A 115 8.55 0.58 -0.70
C VAL A 115 9.50 1.60 -0.08
N VAL A 116 9.04 2.83 0.15
CA VAL A 116 9.85 3.89 0.77
C VAL A 116 10.18 3.50 2.22
N ASN A 117 11.45 3.64 2.62
CA ASN A 117 11.88 3.26 3.96
C ASN A 117 11.28 4.18 5.03
N ASN A 118 10.90 3.61 6.17
CA ASN A 118 10.28 4.26 7.33
C ASN A 118 8.91 4.90 7.05
N ILE A 119 8.24 4.48 5.98
CA ILE A 119 6.93 5.01 5.64
C ILE A 119 5.89 4.73 6.73
N GLU A 120 6.01 3.60 7.43
CA GLU A 120 5.14 3.24 8.55
C GLU A 120 5.21 4.29 9.66
N LEU A 121 6.42 4.69 10.04
CA LEU A 121 6.65 5.70 11.10
C LEU A 121 6.08 7.06 10.69
N TYR A 122 6.25 7.43 9.42
CA TYR A 122 5.72 8.67 8.88
C TYR A 122 4.19 8.72 8.94
N PHE A 123 3.53 7.64 8.51
CA PHE A 123 2.06 7.55 8.59
C PHE A 123 1.57 7.47 10.03
N GLU A 124 2.24 6.73 10.89
CA GLU A 124 1.88 6.59 12.31
C GLU A 124 1.86 7.94 13.02
N GLU A 125 2.85 8.80 12.78
CA GLU A 125 2.87 10.15 13.33
C GLU A 125 1.70 10.98 12.81
N ILE A 126 1.46 11.01 11.51
CA ILE A 126 0.40 11.84 10.91
C ILE A 126 -0.98 11.34 11.33
N ILE A 127 -1.20 10.03 11.43
CA ILE A 127 -2.48 9.42 11.81
C ILE A 127 -2.62 9.31 13.35
N ASN A 128 -2.13 10.31 14.08
CA ASN A 128 -2.30 10.46 15.54
C ASN A 128 -1.79 9.25 16.36
N GLY A 129 -0.68 8.64 15.95
CA GLY A 129 -0.08 7.49 16.62
C GLY A 129 -0.86 6.17 16.45
N THR A 130 -1.76 6.10 15.48
CA THR A 130 -2.37 4.83 15.11
C THR A 130 -1.31 3.94 14.45
N ARG A 131 -1.08 2.76 15.02
CA ARG A 131 -0.05 1.83 14.56
C ARG A 131 -0.19 1.51 13.09
N CYS A 132 0.88 1.74 12.34
CA CYS A 132 0.98 1.47 10.92
C CYS A 132 1.97 0.34 10.65
N GLU A 133 1.64 -0.59 9.76
CA GLU A 133 2.51 -1.69 9.37
C GLU A 133 2.37 -1.94 7.86
N ILE A 134 3.44 -2.42 7.24
CA ILE A 134 3.35 -2.93 5.87
C ILE A 134 2.48 -4.19 5.84
N LEU A 135 1.54 -4.25 4.90
CA LEU A 135 0.69 -5.42 4.70
C LEU A 135 1.51 -6.60 4.22
N LYS A 136 1.53 -7.67 5.02
CA LYS A 136 2.20 -8.93 4.69
C LYS A 136 1.15 -10.04 4.51
N PRO A 137 1.33 -10.95 3.55
CA PRO A 137 0.52 -12.16 3.47
C PRO A 137 0.69 -13.01 4.74
N PHE A 138 -0.41 -13.35 5.41
CA PHE A 138 -0.39 -14.01 6.73
C PHE A 138 0.13 -15.46 6.71
N PHE A 139 0.15 -16.08 5.54
CA PHE A 139 0.58 -17.47 5.34
C PHE A 139 2.06 -17.61 4.94
N ILE A 140 2.76 -16.49 4.79
CA ILE A 140 4.19 -16.50 4.49
C ILE A 140 4.93 -16.43 5.82
N GLU A 141 5.71 -17.45 6.12
CA GLU A 141 6.58 -17.46 7.30
C GLU A 141 7.65 -16.37 7.16
N GLU A 142 7.87 -15.64 8.24
CA GLU A 142 8.95 -14.65 8.28
C GLU A 142 10.29 -15.37 8.13
N SER A 143 11.00 -15.07 7.06
CA SER A 143 12.35 -15.55 6.84
C SER A 143 13.32 -14.38 6.96
N PRO A 144 14.45 -14.52 7.66
CA PRO A 144 15.48 -13.50 7.71
C PRO A 144 16.06 -13.13 6.33
N LYS A 145 15.77 -13.93 5.31
CA LYS A 145 16.23 -13.72 3.93
C LYS A 145 15.28 -12.89 3.09
N ASN A 146 14.04 -12.69 3.53
CA ASN A 146 13.03 -11.98 2.76
C ASN A 146 12.95 -10.52 3.24
N ASN A 147 13.18 -9.59 2.33
CA ASN A 147 12.94 -8.19 2.60
C ASN A 147 11.41 -7.94 2.63
N ILE A 148 10.94 -7.09 3.54
CA ILE A 148 9.53 -6.68 3.61
C ILE A 148 9.03 -6.09 2.28
N LYS A 149 9.92 -5.45 1.52
CA LYS A 149 9.62 -4.86 0.21
C LYS A 149 9.26 -5.90 -0.85
N ASP A 150 9.80 -7.12 -0.73
CA ASP A 150 9.48 -8.21 -1.65
C ASP A 150 8.01 -8.61 -1.56
N TYR A 151 7.39 -8.46 -0.36
CA TYR A 151 5.95 -8.70 -0.18
C TYR A 151 5.11 -7.64 -0.87
N ILE A 152 5.54 -6.38 -0.85
CA ILE A 152 4.82 -5.27 -1.51
C ILE A 152 4.69 -5.57 -3.01
N GLU A 153 5.76 -6.02 -3.64
CA GLU A 153 5.82 -6.31 -5.08
C GLU A 153 4.90 -7.46 -5.51
N VAL A 154 4.61 -8.40 -4.61
CA VAL A 154 3.84 -9.61 -4.93
C VAL A 154 2.44 -9.65 -4.32
N ASN A 155 2.09 -8.71 -3.44
CA ASN A 155 0.81 -8.71 -2.72
C ASN A 155 -0.40 -8.81 -3.64
N SER A 156 -0.44 -8.04 -4.72
CA SER A 156 -1.56 -8.05 -5.68
C SER A 156 -1.66 -9.39 -6.40
N ALA A 157 -0.53 -9.97 -6.80
CA ALA A 157 -0.49 -11.28 -7.46
C ALA A 157 -0.96 -12.40 -6.51
N ILE A 158 -0.54 -12.35 -5.25
CA ILE A 158 -0.98 -13.28 -4.21
C ILE A 158 -2.48 -13.15 -3.96
N ALA A 159 -3.01 -11.93 -3.84
CA ALA A 159 -4.43 -11.69 -3.64
C ALA A 159 -5.27 -12.25 -4.79
N LEU A 160 -4.83 -12.06 -6.05
CA LEU A 160 -5.47 -12.64 -7.23
C LEU A 160 -5.42 -14.17 -7.23
N ALA A 161 -4.28 -14.76 -6.85
CA ALA A 161 -4.14 -16.21 -6.76
C ALA A 161 -5.09 -16.81 -5.70
N ILE A 162 -5.19 -16.19 -4.52
CA ILE A 162 -6.13 -16.58 -3.45
C ILE A 162 -7.57 -16.49 -3.96
N GLN A 163 -7.92 -15.42 -4.66
CA GLN A 163 -9.24 -15.24 -5.26
C GLN A 163 -9.52 -16.33 -6.30
N GLY A 164 -8.56 -16.65 -7.17
CA GLY A 164 -8.68 -17.70 -8.18
C GLY A 164 -8.83 -19.10 -7.60
N LEU A 165 -8.27 -19.36 -6.41
CA LEU A 165 -8.42 -20.61 -5.66
C LEU A 165 -9.74 -20.71 -4.89
N GLY A 166 -10.58 -19.69 -4.93
CA GLY A 166 -11.89 -19.67 -4.26
C GLY A 166 -11.86 -19.31 -2.77
N TYR A 167 -10.70 -18.85 -2.26
CA TYR A 167 -10.56 -18.40 -0.86
C TYR A 167 -10.80 -16.90 -0.68
N GLY A 168 -11.11 -16.18 -1.77
CA GLY A 168 -11.40 -14.76 -1.75
C GLY A 168 -12.89 -14.45 -1.59
N LEU A 169 -13.25 -13.20 -1.85
CA LEU A 169 -14.64 -12.74 -1.84
C LEU A 169 -15.41 -13.38 -3.04
N GLY A 170 -16.35 -14.27 -2.77
CA GLY A 170 -16.97 -15.17 -3.74
C GLY A 170 -17.65 -14.52 -4.96
N ASP A 171 -17.98 -13.23 -4.87
CA ASP A 171 -18.69 -12.51 -5.93
C ASP A 171 -17.79 -11.60 -6.81
N MET A 172 -16.49 -11.52 -6.54
CA MET A 172 -15.55 -10.72 -7.32
C MET A 172 -15.06 -11.43 -8.58
N ASN A 173 -15.96 -11.88 -9.42
CA ASN A 173 -15.60 -12.44 -10.72
C ASN A 173 -16.09 -11.55 -11.86
N PHE A 174 -15.23 -10.67 -12.34
CA PHE A 174 -15.52 -9.77 -13.47
C PHE A 174 -15.71 -10.50 -14.81
N CYS A 175 -15.29 -11.78 -14.90
CA CYS A 175 -15.35 -12.60 -16.10
C CYS A 175 -16.47 -13.64 -16.08
N LYS A 176 -17.44 -13.56 -15.17
CA LYS A 176 -18.54 -14.54 -15.05
C LYS A 176 -19.25 -14.87 -16.37
N LYS A 177 -19.33 -13.91 -17.30
CA LYS A 177 -19.95 -14.12 -18.63
C LYS A 177 -19.02 -14.74 -19.66
N ALA A 178 -17.72 -14.58 -19.54
CA ALA A 178 -16.75 -15.10 -20.51
C ALA A 178 -16.49 -16.62 -20.35
N PHE A 179 -16.61 -17.13 -19.12
CA PHE A 179 -16.40 -18.56 -18.82
C PHE A 179 -17.69 -19.41 -18.88
N SER A 180 -18.83 -18.83 -19.19
CA SER A 180 -20.07 -19.59 -19.39
C SER A 180 -20.19 -20.24 -20.78
N GLN A 181 -19.26 -20.01 -21.69
CA GLN A 181 -19.17 -20.77 -22.91
C GLN A 181 -18.61 -22.16 -22.59
N LYS A 182 -19.47 -23.18 -22.59
CA LYS A 182 -19.07 -24.59 -22.49
C LYS A 182 -17.99 -24.85 -23.53
N LEU A 183 -16.81 -25.30 -23.09
CA LEU A 183 -15.87 -25.94 -23.98
C LEU A 183 -16.61 -27.07 -24.70
N PRO A 184 -16.50 -27.21 -26.03
CA PRO A 184 -17.08 -28.35 -26.70
C PRO A 184 -16.49 -29.62 -26.12
N GLU A 185 -17.34 -30.54 -25.71
CA GLU A 185 -16.93 -31.89 -25.32
C GLU A 185 -16.18 -32.54 -26.47
N ILE A 186 -14.92 -32.89 -26.24
CA ILE A 186 -14.08 -33.68 -27.19
C ILE A 186 -14.36 -35.15 -26.96
#